data_4e62fb7bf885e69b4f4f5c894a5a47f5
#
_entry.id   4e62fb7bf885e69b4f4f5c894a5a47f5
#
_cell.length_a   1.000
_cell.length_b   1.000
_cell.length_c   1.000
_cell.angle_alpha   90.00
_cell.angle_beta   90.00
_cell.angle_gamma   90.00
#
_symmetry.space_group_name_H-M   'P 1'
#
loop_
_entity.id
_entity.type
_entity.pdbx_description
1 polymer ?
#
loop_
_entity_poly.entity_id
_entity_poly.type
_entity_poly.pdbx_seq_one_letter_code
_entity_poly.pdbx_strand_id
1 'polypeptide(L)'
;MSDVSPIWHPSPNYGPRREGLRPHLIVLHYTAMQSADAALTRLCDPAYEVSAHYLIGGDGRLWQLVEEDQRAWHAGAGEWAGQQDINSRSIGIELDNRGDHPFSEPQMHRLETLLPHIMTRWNIAPEGVIGHSDLAPGRKWDPGPRFDWQRLATLGYARPASRSHAATAATPQGFRDAAMACGFTAKADDATLLKAVRLRYRPWGQGPLCDADLTPLMD
;
A
#
# COMPACT_ATOMS: atom_id res chain seq x y z
N MET A 1 -0.10 -23.44 -13.48
CA MET A 1 -0.43 -22.03 -13.21
C MET A 1 -1.57 -22.05 -12.22
N SER A 2 -1.38 -21.51 -11.00
CA SER A 2 -2.48 -21.41 -10.04
C SER A 2 -3.55 -20.49 -10.61
N ASP A 3 -4.81 -20.92 -10.56
CA ASP A 3 -5.96 -20.12 -11.01
C ASP A 3 -6.03 -18.84 -10.15
N VAL A 4 -5.91 -17.68 -10.80
CA VAL A 4 -5.96 -16.36 -10.15
C VAL A 4 -7.37 -15.78 -10.22
N SER A 5 -8.36 -16.57 -10.70
CA SER A 5 -9.73 -16.08 -10.84
C SER A 5 -10.31 -15.69 -9.48
N PRO A 6 -10.64 -14.42 -9.26
CA PRO A 6 -11.25 -13.98 -8.03
C PRO A 6 -12.71 -14.41 -7.93
N ILE A 7 -13.19 -14.57 -6.71
CA ILE A 7 -14.63 -14.68 -6.43
C ILE A 7 -15.24 -13.29 -6.61
N TRP A 8 -16.16 -13.14 -7.56
CA TRP A 8 -16.86 -11.88 -7.74
C TRP A 8 -17.85 -11.64 -6.59
N HIS A 9 -17.68 -10.54 -5.87
CA HIS A 9 -18.52 -10.14 -4.73
C HIS A 9 -18.71 -8.62 -4.76
N PRO A 10 -19.64 -8.09 -5.58
CA PRO A 10 -19.69 -6.67 -5.93
C PRO A 10 -20.03 -5.78 -4.75
N SER A 11 -19.24 -4.73 -4.56
CA SER A 11 -19.54 -3.60 -3.69
C SER A 11 -20.31 -2.53 -4.44
N PRO A 12 -21.32 -1.88 -3.84
CA PRO A 12 -21.98 -0.70 -4.42
C PRO A 12 -21.14 0.59 -4.28
N ASN A 13 -20.06 0.57 -3.48
CA ASN A 13 -19.28 1.75 -3.09
C ASN A 13 -18.19 2.07 -4.12
N TYR A 14 -18.56 2.51 -5.29
CA TYR A 14 -17.62 2.90 -6.34
C TYR A 14 -18.21 3.99 -7.24
N GLY A 15 -17.40 4.53 -8.14
CA GLY A 15 -17.83 5.45 -9.18
C GLY A 15 -16.84 5.47 -10.34
N PRO A 16 -17.07 6.32 -11.34
CA PRO A 16 -16.12 6.47 -12.43
C PRO A 16 -14.82 7.10 -11.91
N ARG A 17 -13.68 6.74 -12.52
CA ARG A 17 -12.43 7.45 -12.29
C ARG A 17 -12.57 8.88 -12.80
N ARG A 18 -12.12 9.84 -11.98
CA ARG A 18 -12.27 11.26 -12.29
C ARG A 18 -11.30 11.68 -13.39
N GLU A 19 -11.69 12.66 -14.21
CA GLU A 19 -10.84 13.30 -15.21
C GLU A 19 -10.15 12.33 -16.20
N GLY A 20 -10.74 11.16 -16.44
CA GLY A 20 -10.13 10.15 -17.32
C GLY A 20 -8.86 9.50 -16.75
N LEU A 21 -8.58 9.68 -15.46
CA LEU A 21 -7.41 9.10 -14.80
C LEU A 21 -7.43 7.58 -14.86
N ARG A 22 -6.24 7.00 -14.95
CA ARG A 22 -6.03 5.55 -15.01
C ARG A 22 -5.16 5.10 -13.84
N PRO A 23 -5.30 3.84 -13.38
CA PRO A 23 -4.43 3.29 -12.35
C PRO A 23 -2.97 3.28 -12.81
N HIS A 24 -2.09 3.78 -11.97
CA HIS A 24 -0.63 3.64 -12.07
C HIS A 24 -0.02 3.36 -10.69
N LEU A 25 -0.88 3.15 -9.68
CA LEU A 25 -0.51 2.76 -8.33
C LEU A 25 -1.31 1.52 -7.90
N ILE A 26 -0.71 0.73 -7.00
CA ILE A 26 -1.40 -0.28 -6.19
C ILE A 26 -1.22 0.14 -4.74
N VAL A 27 -2.32 0.26 -3.99
CA VAL A 27 -2.30 0.61 -2.57
C VAL A 27 -2.66 -0.63 -1.75
N LEU A 28 -1.74 -1.03 -0.87
CA LEU A 28 -1.93 -2.14 0.05
C LEU A 28 -2.47 -1.67 1.39
N HIS A 29 -3.47 -2.39 1.88
CA HIS A 29 -4.14 -2.14 3.14
C HIS A 29 -4.17 -3.40 4.01
N TYR A 30 -4.45 -3.22 5.30
CA TYR A 30 -5.03 -4.28 6.12
C TYR A 30 -6.44 -3.86 6.56
N THR A 31 -7.34 -4.83 6.74
CA THR A 31 -8.74 -4.57 7.06
C THR A 31 -8.96 -4.02 8.47
N ALA A 32 -8.06 -4.28 9.41
CA ALA A 32 -8.23 -4.05 10.85
C ALA A 32 -9.52 -4.71 11.42
N MET A 33 -9.99 -5.79 10.79
CA MET A 33 -11.22 -6.48 11.15
C MET A 33 -10.97 -7.89 11.66
N GLN A 34 -12.01 -8.54 12.22
CA GLN A 34 -11.89 -9.85 12.85
C GLN A 34 -11.81 -11.00 11.83
N SER A 35 -12.28 -10.78 10.61
CA SER A 35 -12.29 -11.80 9.55
C SER A 35 -12.54 -11.18 8.17
N ALA A 36 -12.23 -11.94 7.12
CA ALA A 36 -12.56 -11.58 5.75
C ALA A 36 -14.06 -11.38 5.54
N ASP A 37 -14.93 -12.18 6.17
CA ASP A 37 -16.38 -12.03 6.06
C ASP A 37 -16.87 -10.71 6.66
N ALA A 38 -16.30 -10.30 7.81
CA ALA A 38 -16.59 -8.99 8.40
C ALA A 38 -16.11 -7.85 7.48
N ALA A 39 -14.93 -8.00 6.85
CA ALA A 39 -14.42 -7.03 5.90
C ALA A 39 -15.30 -6.95 4.64
N LEU A 40 -15.72 -8.07 4.07
CA LEU A 40 -16.68 -8.11 2.95
C LEU A 40 -17.97 -7.37 3.29
N THR A 41 -18.55 -7.66 4.46
CA THR A 41 -19.78 -6.97 4.92
C THR A 41 -19.57 -5.45 4.94
N ARG A 42 -18.44 -4.99 5.49
CA ARG A 42 -18.13 -3.56 5.60
C ARG A 42 -17.87 -2.88 4.25
N LEU A 43 -17.07 -3.53 3.40
CA LEU A 43 -16.68 -2.99 2.11
C LEU A 43 -17.83 -2.99 1.08
N CYS A 44 -18.89 -3.76 1.34
CA CYS A 44 -20.09 -3.84 0.48
C CYS A 44 -21.32 -3.17 1.07
N ASP A 45 -21.24 -2.60 2.26
CA ASP A 45 -22.35 -1.85 2.86
C ASP A 45 -22.32 -0.38 2.42
N PRO A 46 -23.34 0.14 1.74
CA PRO A 46 -23.37 1.52 1.27
C PRO A 46 -23.32 2.55 2.41
N ALA A 47 -23.70 2.19 3.62
CA ALA A 47 -23.66 3.09 4.76
C ALA A 47 -22.26 3.53 5.18
N TYR A 48 -21.23 2.75 4.81
CA TYR A 48 -19.83 3.06 5.17
C TYR A 48 -19.08 3.86 4.12
N GLU A 49 -19.54 3.92 2.88
CA GLU A 49 -18.92 4.66 1.78
C GLU A 49 -17.42 4.31 1.61
N VAL A 50 -17.06 3.04 1.81
CA VAL A 50 -15.71 2.49 1.61
C VAL A 50 -15.77 1.22 0.77
N SER A 51 -14.73 0.96 0.00
CA SER A 51 -14.55 -0.27 -0.77
C SER A 51 -13.08 -0.49 -1.08
N ALA A 52 -12.77 -1.61 -1.75
CA ALA A 52 -11.49 -1.88 -2.40
C ALA A 52 -11.75 -2.62 -3.70
N HIS A 53 -10.75 -2.74 -4.57
CA HIS A 53 -10.89 -3.56 -5.77
C HIS A 53 -10.81 -5.04 -5.41
N TYR A 54 -9.90 -5.39 -4.50
CA TYR A 54 -9.67 -6.76 -4.07
C TYR A 54 -9.61 -6.88 -2.55
N LEU A 55 -10.05 -8.05 -2.07
CA LEU A 55 -9.81 -8.50 -0.70
C LEU A 55 -9.15 -9.87 -0.75
N ILE A 56 -8.10 -10.08 0.04
CA ILE A 56 -7.43 -11.36 0.21
C ILE A 56 -7.62 -11.82 1.67
N GLY A 57 -8.27 -12.96 1.84
CA GLY A 57 -8.47 -13.59 3.14
C GLY A 57 -7.17 -14.16 3.72
N GLY A 58 -7.13 -14.35 5.04
CA GLY A 58 -6.02 -15.01 5.72
C GLY A 58 -5.74 -16.43 5.24
N ASP A 59 -6.72 -17.09 4.63
CA ASP A 59 -6.62 -18.42 4.01
C ASP A 59 -6.22 -18.41 2.52
N GLY A 60 -6.00 -17.21 1.95
CA GLY A 60 -5.62 -17.01 0.56
C GLY A 60 -6.80 -16.97 -0.43
N ARG A 61 -8.06 -16.98 0.04
CA ARG A 61 -9.20 -16.71 -0.83
C ARG A 61 -9.10 -15.27 -1.37
N LEU A 62 -9.44 -15.12 -2.64
CA LEU A 62 -9.40 -13.83 -3.34
C LEU A 62 -10.81 -13.43 -3.76
N TRP A 63 -11.23 -12.24 -3.36
CA TRP A 63 -12.45 -11.62 -3.87
C TRP A 63 -12.11 -10.37 -4.67
N GLN A 64 -12.89 -10.14 -5.73
CA GLN A 64 -12.95 -8.87 -6.44
C GLN A 64 -14.27 -8.18 -6.12
N LEU A 65 -14.20 -6.94 -5.64
CA LEU A 65 -15.36 -6.19 -5.16
C LEU A 65 -15.74 -5.04 -6.10
N VAL A 66 -14.76 -4.49 -6.83
CA VAL A 66 -14.93 -3.40 -7.77
C VAL A 66 -14.10 -3.70 -9.01
N GLU A 67 -14.65 -3.43 -10.20
CA GLU A 67 -13.90 -3.55 -11.45
C GLU A 67 -12.72 -2.59 -11.48
N GLU A 68 -11.58 -3.03 -12.05
CA GLU A 68 -10.34 -2.23 -12.03
C GLU A 68 -10.42 -0.92 -12.82
N ASP A 69 -11.32 -0.80 -13.78
CA ASP A 69 -11.58 0.44 -14.53
C ASP A 69 -12.42 1.44 -13.73
N GLN A 70 -13.08 1.00 -12.65
CA GLN A 70 -13.84 1.84 -11.75
C GLN A 70 -12.97 2.38 -10.62
N ARG A 71 -13.47 3.38 -9.92
CA ARG A 71 -12.85 4.04 -8.78
C ARG A 71 -13.41 3.47 -7.48
N ALA A 72 -12.74 2.52 -6.86
CA ALA A 72 -13.03 2.11 -5.49
C ALA A 72 -12.66 3.21 -4.47
N TRP A 73 -13.25 3.16 -3.27
CA TRP A 73 -13.09 4.20 -2.24
C TRP A 73 -12.27 3.65 -1.06
N HIS A 74 -10.94 3.55 -1.21
CA HIS A 74 -10.04 2.92 -0.24
C HIS A 74 -8.97 3.88 0.34
N ALA A 75 -8.51 4.88 -0.41
CA ALA A 75 -7.38 5.71 0.00
C ALA A 75 -7.77 6.94 0.81
N GLY A 76 -8.97 7.51 0.56
CA GLY A 76 -9.40 8.77 1.17
C GLY A 76 -8.48 9.93 0.77
N ALA A 77 -8.30 10.87 1.69
CA ALA A 77 -7.36 11.98 1.50
C ALA A 77 -5.91 11.48 1.63
N GLY A 78 -5.05 11.89 0.71
CA GLY A 78 -3.64 11.53 0.69
C GLY A 78 -2.94 12.04 -0.54
N GLU A 79 -1.61 11.90 -0.57
CA GLU A 79 -0.79 12.34 -1.68
C GLU A 79 0.40 11.41 -1.86
N TRP A 80 0.77 11.12 -3.10
CA TRP A 80 1.96 10.36 -3.45
C TRP A 80 2.59 10.94 -4.70
N ALA A 81 3.91 11.16 -4.68
CA ALA A 81 4.66 11.75 -5.79
C ALA A 81 4.02 13.06 -6.34
N GLY A 82 3.54 13.94 -5.43
CA GLY A 82 2.88 15.20 -5.77
C GLY A 82 1.46 15.05 -6.32
N GLN A 83 0.88 13.85 -6.29
CA GLN A 83 -0.44 13.58 -6.85
C GLN A 83 -1.46 13.26 -5.77
N GLN A 84 -2.64 13.86 -5.87
CA GLN A 84 -3.81 13.63 -5.04
C GLN A 84 -4.87 12.79 -5.80
N ASP A 85 -6.06 12.63 -5.23
CA ASP A 85 -7.12 11.73 -5.73
C ASP A 85 -6.58 10.31 -6.03
N ILE A 86 -5.93 9.74 -5.04
CA ILE A 86 -5.29 8.43 -5.14
C ILE A 86 -6.31 7.33 -5.54
N ASN A 87 -7.57 7.44 -5.11
CA ASN A 87 -8.61 6.51 -5.52
C ASN A 87 -8.77 6.41 -7.05
N SER A 88 -8.67 7.53 -7.78
CA SER A 88 -8.74 7.53 -9.25
C SER A 88 -7.46 7.04 -9.93
N ARG A 89 -6.35 6.93 -9.20
CA ARG A 89 -5.02 6.61 -9.70
C ARG A 89 -4.53 5.23 -9.29
N SER A 90 -5.34 4.48 -8.53
CA SER A 90 -4.85 3.24 -7.92
C SER A 90 -5.83 2.08 -8.00
N ILE A 91 -5.28 0.90 -7.78
CA ILE A 91 -5.99 -0.33 -7.43
C ILE A 91 -5.76 -0.57 -5.93
N GLY A 92 -6.82 -0.63 -5.13
CA GLY A 92 -6.73 -0.94 -3.70
C GLY A 92 -6.88 -2.43 -3.42
N ILE A 93 -5.98 -2.97 -2.60
CA ILE A 93 -6.01 -4.37 -2.16
C ILE A 93 -6.05 -4.40 -0.64
N GLU A 94 -7.11 -4.95 -0.09
CA GLU A 94 -7.28 -5.20 1.34
C GLU A 94 -6.77 -6.60 1.71
N LEU A 95 -6.02 -6.69 2.78
CA LEU A 95 -5.53 -7.95 3.34
C LEU A 95 -6.24 -8.19 4.68
N ASP A 96 -6.90 -9.34 4.82
CA ASP A 96 -7.56 -9.73 6.08
C ASP A 96 -6.52 -9.93 7.19
N ASN A 97 -6.25 -8.85 7.92
CA ASN A 97 -5.30 -8.78 9.02
C ASN A 97 -5.71 -7.64 9.96
N ARG A 98 -5.47 -7.83 11.26
CA ARG A 98 -5.79 -6.81 12.27
C ARG A 98 -4.65 -5.80 12.50
N GLY A 99 -3.49 -6.01 11.87
CA GLY A 99 -2.29 -5.20 12.02
C GLY A 99 -1.42 -5.58 13.24
N ASP A 100 -1.84 -6.55 14.06
CA ASP A 100 -1.18 -6.98 15.29
C ASP A 100 -0.42 -8.31 15.16
N HIS A 101 -0.54 -9.00 14.05
CA HIS A 101 0.13 -10.28 13.77
C HIS A 101 0.72 -10.32 12.33
N PRO A 102 1.66 -11.26 12.05
CA PRO A 102 2.18 -11.45 10.69
C PRO A 102 1.08 -11.85 9.70
N PHE A 103 1.25 -11.50 8.44
CA PHE A 103 0.40 -11.96 7.36
C PHE A 103 0.65 -13.45 7.10
N SER A 104 -0.40 -14.22 6.86
CA SER A 104 -0.28 -15.66 6.65
C SER A 104 0.38 -15.99 5.31
N GLU A 105 1.04 -17.15 5.22
CA GLU A 105 1.66 -17.58 3.98
C GLU A 105 0.67 -17.77 2.82
N PRO A 106 -0.53 -18.36 3.00
CA PRO A 106 -1.53 -18.42 1.94
C PRO A 106 -1.95 -17.03 1.42
N GLN A 107 -2.07 -16.03 2.31
CA GLN A 107 -2.43 -14.67 1.96
C GLN A 107 -1.32 -13.98 1.18
N MET A 108 -0.06 -14.08 1.64
CA MET A 108 1.10 -13.51 0.96
C MET A 108 1.31 -14.16 -0.41
N HIS A 109 1.23 -15.48 -0.51
CA HIS A 109 1.31 -16.18 -1.79
C HIS A 109 0.22 -15.74 -2.77
N ARG A 110 -1.02 -15.53 -2.29
CA ARG A 110 -2.10 -15.00 -3.13
C ARG A 110 -1.82 -13.59 -3.62
N LEU A 111 -1.31 -12.72 -2.75
CA LEU A 111 -0.90 -11.35 -3.13
C LEU A 111 0.20 -11.39 -4.21
N GLU A 112 1.21 -12.22 -4.03
CA GLU A 112 2.32 -12.39 -4.99
C GLU A 112 1.85 -12.93 -6.35
N THR A 113 0.79 -13.71 -6.36
CA THR A 113 0.18 -14.19 -7.60
C THR A 113 -0.65 -13.10 -8.28
N LEU A 114 -1.35 -12.26 -7.51
CA LEU A 114 -2.22 -11.21 -8.03
C LEU A 114 -1.43 -10.00 -8.57
N LEU A 115 -0.40 -9.55 -7.85
CA LEU A 115 0.36 -8.34 -8.16
C LEU A 115 0.87 -8.29 -9.60
N PRO A 116 1.59 -9.30 -10.14
CA PRO A 116 2.14 -9.24 -11.50
C PRO A 116 1.05 -9.13 -12.57
N HIS A 117 -0.13 -9.68 -12.33
CA HIS A 117 -1.26 -9.56 -13.28
C HIS A 117 -1.79 -8.13 -13.34
N ILE A 118 -1.95 -7.46 -12.18
CA ILE A 118 -2.37 -6.05 -12.13
C ILE A 118 -1.28 -5.15 -12.70
N MET A 119 -0.03 -5.35 -12.27
CA MET A 119 1.12 -4.56 -12.73
C MET A 119 1.27 -4.62 -14.25
N THR A 120 1.16 -5.80 -14.85
CA THR A 120 1.24 -5.98 -16.31
C THR A 120 0.05 -5.32 -17.03
N ARG A 121 -1.17 -5.53 -16.54
CA ARG A 121 -2.39 -5.00 -17.15
C ARG A 121 -2.42 -3.48 -17.21
N TRP A 122 -1.94 -2.82 -16.16
CA TRP A 122 -1.97 -1.37 -16.01
C TRP A 122 -0.61 -0.71 -16.21
N ASN A 123 0.43 -1.47 -16.54
CA ASN A 123 1.81 -0.99 -16.67
C ASN A 123 2.30 -0.25 -15.41
N ILE A 124 2.08 -0.85 -14.24
CA ILE A 124 2.48 -0.30 -12.94
C ILE A 124 3.89 -0.80 -12.61
N ALA A 125 4.82 0.12 -12.40
CA ALA A 125 6.17 -0.19 -11.97
C ALA A 125 6.22 -0.57 -10.47
N PRO A 126 7.26 -1.28 -10.00
CA PRO A 126 7.42 -1.64 -8.58
C PRO A 126 7.34 -0.46 -7.61
N GLU A 127 7.77 0.73 -8.02
CA GLU A 127 7.67 1.99 -7.27
C GLU A 127 6.23 2.45 -7.07
N GLY A 128 5.31 1.98 -7.91
CA GLY A 128 3.88 2.25 -7.80
C GLY A 128 3.13 1.33 -6.83
N VAL A 129 3.79 0.33 -6.25
CA VAL A 129 3.20 -0.52 -5.21
C VAL A 129 3.54 0.05 -3.84
N ILE A 130 2.55 0.66 -3.20
CA ILE A 130 2.70 1.47 -1.99
C ILE A 130 1.75 1.04 -0.88
N GLY A 131 2.05 1.45 0.35
CA GLY A 131 1.16 1.30 1.49
C GLY A 131 0.24 2.51 1.69
N HIS A 132 -0.87 2.32 2.35
CA HIS A 132 -1.75 3.44 2.73
C HIS A 132 -1.03 4.43 3.64
N SER A 133 -0.15 3.94 4.52
CA SER A 133 0.71 4.78 5.36
C SER A 133 1.68 5.67 4.58
N ASP A 134 2.08 5.25 3.37
CA ASP A 134 3.04 5.99 2.55
C ASP A 134 2.42 7.28 1.98
N LEU A 135 1.14 7.19 1.54
CA LEU A 135 0.40 8.31 0.95
C LEU A 135 -0.37 9.17 1.98
N ALA A 136 -0.52 8.68 3.20
CA ALA A 136 -1.30 9.33 4.26
C ALA A 136 -0.62 9.24 5.63
N PRO A 137 0.64 9.71 5.77
CA PRO A 137 1.42 9.63 7.00
C PRO A 137 0.68 10.27 8.18
N GLY A 138 0.71 9.62 9.35
CA GLY A 138 0.02 10.06 10.56
C GLY A 138 -1.49 9.81 10.59
N ARG A 139 -2.13 9.67 9.44
CA ARG A 139 -3.56 9.33 9.33
C ARG A 139 -3.77 7.82 9.22
N LYS A 140 -2.86 7.14 8.55
CA LYS A 140 -2.94 5.71 8.25
C LYS A 140 -1.65 4.98 8.60
N TRP A 141 -1.78 3.70 8.93
CA TRP A 141 -0.69 2.84 9.39
C TRP A 141 -0.57 1.56 8.56
N ASP A 142 -1.61 1.21 7.82
CA ASP A 142 -1.69 0.01 6.99
C ASP A 142 -0.76 0.08 5.74
N PRO A 143 -0.17 -1.04 5.32
CA PRO A 143 -0.33 -2.40 5.82
C PRO A 143 0.46 -2.69 7.11
N GLY A 144 1.11 -1.71 7.73
CA GLY A 144 1.70 -1.76 9.06
C GLY A 144 3.08 -2.43 9.15
N PRO A 145 3.65 -2.45 10.39
CA PRO A 145 5.05 -2.88 10.60
C PRO A 145 5.27 -4.39 10.47
N ARG A 146 4.19 -5.19 10.37
CA ARG A 146 4.25 -6.66 10.21
C ARG A 146 4.19 -7.10 8.75
N PHE A 147 4.00 -6.15 7.81
CA PHE A 147 3.97 -6.45 6.38
C PHE A 147 5.39 -6.60 5.83
N ASP A 148 5.63 -7.66 5.07
CA ASP A 148 6.96 -7.98 4.53
C ASP A 148 7.22 -7.30 3.18
N TRP A 149 7.54 -6.00 3.23
CA TRP A 149 7.92 -5.22 2.06
C TRP A 149 9.17 -5.77 1.36
N GLN A 150 10.13 -6.33 2.14
CA GLN A 150 11.36 -6.87 1.59
C GLN A 150 11.10 -8.11 0.71
N ARG A 151 10.14 -8.93 1.09
CA ARG A 151 9.69 -10.08 0.29
C ARG A 151 9.17 -9.63 -1.08
N LEU A 152 8.28 -8.63 -1.13
CA LEU A 152 7.79 -8.08 -2.39
C LEU A 152 8.89 -7.44 -3.23
N ALA A 153 9.80 -6.70 -2.61
CA ALA A 153 10.94 -6.09 -3.29
C ALA A 153 11.89 -7.13 -3.90
N THR A 154 12.14 -8.24 -3.19
CA THR A 154 12.97 -9.35 -3.70
C THR A 154 12.35 -10.02 -4.92
N LEU A 155 11.03 -10.06 -4.99
CA LEU A 155 10.27 -10.58 -6.14
C LEU A 155 10.11 -9.56 -7.28
N GLY A 156 10.57 -8.32 -7.10
CA GLY A 156 10.43 -7.24 -8.08
C GLY A 156 9.04 -6.61 -8.12
N TYR A 157 8.23 -6.77 -7.07
CA TYR A 157 6.86 -6.23 -7.00
C TYR A 157 6.74 -4.96 -6.16
N ALA A 158 7.81 -4.53 -5.51
CA ALA A 158 7.86 -3.26 -4.78
C ALA A 158 9.26 -2.65 -4.90
N ARG A 159 9.37 -1.33 -4.69
CA ARG A 159 10.67 -0.64 -4.66
C ARG A 159 11.57 -1.28 -3.60
N PRO A 160 12.79 -1.73 -3.97
CA PRO A 160 13.75 -2.24 -3.01
C PRO A 160 14.28 -1.11 -2.11
N ALA A 161 14.64 -1.46 -0.88
CA ALA A 161 15.46 -0.59 -0.06
C ALA A 161 16.86 -0.49 -0.68
N SER A 162 17.41 0.73 -0.79
CA SER A 162 18.80 0.89 -1.18
C SER A 162 19.73 0.25 -0.14
N ARG A 163 20.86 -0.24 -0.60
CA ARG A 163 21.97 -0.74 0.23
C ARG A 163 23.19 0.20 0.20
N SER A 164 23.09 1.28 -0.56
CA SER A 164 24.14 2.29 -0.63
C SER A 164 24.22 3.04 0.69
N HIS A 165 25.41 3.13 1.27
CA HIS A 165 25.60 3.92 2.49
C HIS A 165 25.51 5.41 2.12
N ALA A 166 24.80 6.18 2.92
CA ALA A 166 24.80 7.63 2.78
C ALA A 166 26.23 8.16 2.95
N ALA A 167 26.69 8.98 2.01
CA ALA A 167 28.02 9.60 2.09
C ALA A 167 28.13 10.65 3.22
N THR A 168 26.99 11.10 3.76
CA THR A 168 26.90 12.09 4.82
C THR A 168 25.94 11.63 5.91
N ALA A 169 26.14 12.13 7.13
CA ALA A 169 25.23 11.86 8.24
C ALA A 169 23.81 12.33 7.94
N ALA A 170 22.81 11.59 8.44
CA ALA A 170 21.42 11.93 8.24
C ALA A 170 21.08 13.29 8.92
N THR A 171 20.57 14.20 8.12
CA THR A 171 19.99 15.46 8.60
C THR A 171 18.48 15.45 8.34
N PRO A 172 17.66 16.21 9.14
CA PRO A 172 16.22 16.28 8.88
C PRO A 172 15.89 16.72 7.44
N GLN A 173 16.62 17.70 6.91
CA GLN A 173 16.39 18.18 5.54
C GLN A 173 16.79 17.12 4.50
N GLY A 174 17.99 16.51 4.62
CA GLY A 174 18.43 15.46 3.69
C GLY A 174 17.51 14.24 3.70
N PHE A 175 17.01 13.86 4.89
CA PHE A 175 16.00 12.80 5.00
C PHE A 175 14.69 13.16 4.30
N ARG A 176 14.20 14.41 4.50
CA ARG A 176 12.98 14.87 3.84
C ARG A 176 13.13 14.88 2.33
N ASP A 177 14.24 15.39 1.81
CA ASP A 177 14.50 15.44 0.36
C ASP A 177 14.55 14.04 -0.25
N ALA A 178 15.23 13.10 0.40
CA ALA A 178 15.29 11.70 -0.03
C ALA A 178 13.92 11.01 0.03
N ALA A 179 13.14 11.24 1.09
CA ALA A 179 11.78 10.70 1.20
C ALA A 179 10.86 11.25 0.10
N MET A 180 10.95 12.56 -0.18
CA MET A 180 10.19 13.19 -1.28
C MET A 180 10.59 12.63 -2.65
N ALA A 181 11.87 12.42 -2.91
CA ALA A 181 12.35 11.77 -4.13
C ALA A 181 11.81 10.33 -4.29
N CYS A 182 11.57 9.63 -3.18
CA CYS A 182 10.95 8.31 -3.16
C CYS A 182 9.41 8.32 -3.28
N GLY A 183 8.76 9.50 -3.31
CA GLY A 183 7.32 9.65 -3.47
C GLY A 183 6.56 10.07 -2.21
N PHE A 184 7.18 10.16 -1.03
CA PHE A 184 6.55 10.60 0.22
C PHE A 184 6.36 12.13 0.22
N THR A 185 5.39 12.62 -0.55
CA THR A 185 5.15 14.07 -0.73
C THR A 185 4.00 14.61 0.10
N ALA A 186 3.19 13.74 0.72
CA ALA A 186 2.10 14.15 1.59
C ALA A 186 2.61 15.01 2.76
N LYS A 187 1.90 16.10 3.06
CA LYS A 187 2.29 17.03 4.12
C LYS A 187 2.31 16.34 5.48
N ALA A 188 3.48 16.32 6.10
CA ALA A 188 3.71 15.77 7.43
C ALA A 188 4.87 16.50 8.12
N ASP A 189 4.91 16.49 9.45
CA ASP A 189 6.11 16.86 10.20
C ASP A 189 7.19 15.76 10.09
N ASP A 190 8.44 16.08 10.48
CA ASP A 190 9.57 15.16 10.37
C ASP A 190 9.37 13.86 11.16
N ALA A 191 8.77 13.93 12.34
CA ALA A 191 8.54 12.76 13.17
C ALA A 191 7.48 11.81 12.56
N THR A 192 6.45 12.39 11.98
CA THR A 192 5.37 11.66 11.28
C THR A 192 5.89 11.03 9.99
N LEU A 193 6.66 11.78 9.20
CA LEU A 193 7.29 11.26 7.98
C LEU A 193 8.27 10.14 8.31
N LEU A 194 9.11 10.30 9.33
CA LEU A 194 10.05 9.27 9.77
C LEU A 194 9.32 7.97 10.16
N LYS A 195 8.19 8.07 10.86
CA LYS A 195 7.37 6.90 11.19
C LYS A 195 6.83 6.20 9.95
N ALA A 196 6.30 6.93 8.96
CA ALA A 196 5.79 6.36 7.72
C ALA A 196 6.90 5.64 6.93
N VAL A 197 8.05 6.27 6.75
CA VAL A 197 9.20 5.66 6.08
C VAL A 197 9.68 4.41 6.81
N ARG A 198 9.72 4.44 8.16
CA ARG A 198 10.08 3.28 8.98
C ARG A 198 9.10 2.13 8.82
N LEU A 199 7.79 2.36 8.74
CA LEU A 199 6.80 1.30 8.51
C LEU A 199 7.13 0.49 7.26
N ARG A 200 7.66 1.13 6.22
CA ARG A 200 8.01 0.47 4.97
C ARG A 200 9.38 -0.19 4.99
N TYR A 201 10.41 0.52 5.44
CA TYR A 201 11.80 0.11 5.22
C TYR A 201 12.52 -0.39 6.48
N ARG A 202 12.07 0.06 7.66
CA ARG A 202 12.74 -0.23 8.93
C ARG A 202 11.75 -0.27 10.09
N PRO A 203 10.74 -1.17 10.07
CA PRO A 203 9.63 -1.18 11.05
C PRO A 203 10.07 -1.40 12.49
N TRP A 204 11.29 -1.91 12.72
CA TRP A 204 11.92 -2.07 14.03
C TRP A 204 12.66 -0.79 14.50
N GLY A 205 12.77 0.24 13.66
CA GLY A 205 13.52 1.46 13.96
C GLY A 205 12.87 2.27 15.08
N GLN A 206 13.67 2.70 16.05
CA GLN A 206 13.26 3.49 17.21
C GLN A 206 14.17 4.70 17.41
N GLY A 207 13.74 5.63 18.28
CA GLY A 207 14.50 6.83 18.61
C GLY A 207 14.52 7.89 17.51
N PRO A 208 15.42 8.87 17.60
CA PRO A 208 15.55 9.95 16.63
C PRO A 208 16.00 9.45 15.26
N LEU A 209 15.94 10.33 14.25
CA LEU A 209 16.48 10.09 12.93
C LEU A 209 17.96 9.68 13.00
N CYS A 210 18.33 8.66 12.21
CA CYS A 210 19.70 8.19 12.09
C CYS A 210 20.01 7.75 10.64
N ASP A 211 21.28 7.51 10.34
CA ASP A 211 21.75 7.16 8.99
C ASP A 211 21.05 5.91 8.42
N ALA A 212 20.69 4.94 9.27
CA ALA A 212 19.95 3.76 8.86
C ALA A 212 18.51 4.05 8.39
N ASP A 213 17.95 5.22 8.68
CA ASP A 213 16.66 5.67 8.16
C ASP A 213 16.79 6.32 6.79
N LEU A 214 17.95 6.91 6.49
CA LEU A 214 18.26 7.54 5.21
C LEU A 214 18.68 6.49 4.15
N THR A 215 19.50 5.52 4.54
CA THR A 215 20.05 4.49 3.65
C THR A 215 19.01 3.86 2.69
N PRO A 216 17.82 3.42 3.13
CA PRO A 216 16.85 2.78 2.23
C PRO A 216 16.28 3.69 1.13
N LEU A 217 16.42 5.01 1.30
CA LEU A 217 15.88 6.03 0.39
C LEU A 217 16.90 6.50 -0.66
N MET A 218 18.15 6.09 -0.54
CA MET A 218 19.21 6.47 -1.48
C MET A 218 19.04 5.72 -2.81
N ASP A 219 19.50 6.32 -3.91
CA ASP A 219 19.56 5.68 -5.23
C ASP A 219 20.79 4.79 -5.39
#